data_9790fb4f0756900bc2316698aceb6585
#
_entry.id   9790fb4f0756900bc2316698aceb6585
#
_cell.length_a   1.000
_cell.length_b   1.000
_cell.length_c   1.000
_cell.angle_alpha   90.00
_cell.angle_beta   90.00
_cell.angle_gamma   90.00
#
_symmetry.space_group_name_H-M   'P 1'
#
loop_
_entity.id
_entity.type
_entity.pdbx_description
1 polymer ?
#
loop_
_entity_poly.entity_id
_entity_poly.type
_entity_poly.pdbx_seq_one_letter_code
_entity_poly.pdbx_strand_id
1 'polypeptide(L)'
;MKKQEDRPVVMVDVQEEFDKLLAHKYRLIGYLDDMVKGEMTPLRIKSILDRKSQMRDIENKIYVLDKLFDVTAPDWYIEFIEKYEQRKDKY
;
A
#
# COMPACT_ATOMS: atom_id res chain seq x y z
N MET A 1 13.67 -4.29 23.18
CA MET A 1 13.91 -4.72 22.74
C MET A 1 13.80 -5.22 22.33
N LYS A 2 13.91 -4.97 22.41
CA LYS A 2 13.80 -5.51 21.66
C LYS A 2 14.44 -6.66 21.40
N LYS A 3 14.50 -7.52 21.34
CA LYS A 3 14.89 -8.68 21.06
C LYS A 3 15.21 -8.91 19.71
N GLN A 4 15.53 -7.92 18.97
CA GLN A 4 15.80 -7.96 17.58
C GLN A 4 17.04 -8.78 17.27
N GLU A 5 17.98 -8.81 18.15
CA GLU A 5 19.17 -9.58 17.89
C GLU A 5 18.86 -11.06 17.77
N ASP A 6 17.73 -11.48 18.32
CA ASP A 6 17.32 -12.88 18.23
C ASP A 6 16.61 -13.19 16.92
N ARG A 7 16.19 -12.17 16.16
CA ARG A 7 15.39 -12.39 14.98
C ARG A 7 15.74 -11.44 13.84
N PRO A 8 17.03 -11.15 13.61
CA PRO A 8 17.35 -10.21 12.53
C PRO A 8 16.90 -10.71 11.16
N VAL A 9 17.04 -12.02 10.91
CA VAL A 9 16.63 -12.58 9.62
C VAL A 9 15.13 -12.46 9.45
N VAL A 10 14.38 -12.75 10.49
CA VAL A 10 12.93 -12.64 10.42
C VAL A 10 12.52 -11.20 10.15
N MET A 11 13.19 -10.24 10.80
CA MET A 11 12.86 -8.84 10.58
C MET A 11 13.19 -8.39 9.16
N VAL A 12 14.26 -8.90 8.57
CA VAL A 12 14.60 -8.58 7.19
C VAL A 12 13.51 -9.10 6.25
N ASP A 13 13.06 -10.33 6.47
CA ASP A 13 11.99 -10.90 5.64
C ASP A 13 10.70 -10.10 5.79
N VAL A 14 10.37 -9.70 7.01
CA VAL A 14 9.15 -8.92 7.24
C VAL A 14 9.26 -7.56 6.58
N GLN A 15 10.43 -6.92 6.68
CA GLN A 15 10.63 -5.63 6.04
C GLN A 15 10.51 -5.73 4.52
N GLU A 16 11.05 -6.79 3.94
CA GLU A 16 10.93 -6.99 2.49
C GLU A 16 9.47 -7.16 2.09
N GLU A 17 8.73 -7.94 2.86
CA GLU A 17 7.32 -8.13 2.56
C GLU A 17 6.56 -6.82 2.69
N PHE A 18 6.88 -6.06 3.71
CA PHE A 18 6.27 -4.74 3.92
C PHE A 18 6.55 -3.82 2.73
N ASP A 19 7.82 -3.79 2.28
CA ASP A 19 8.20 -2.96 1.13
C ASP A 19 7.46 -3.38 -0.13
N LYS A 20 7.29 -4.68 -0.34
CA LYS A 20 6.55 -5.19 -1.51
C LYS A 20 5.10 -4.75 -1.46
N LEU A 21 4.49 -4.79 -0.28
CA LEU A 21 3.11 -4.37 -0.12
C LEU A 21 2.95 -2.89 -0.41
N LEU A 22 3.89 -2.07 0.08
CA LEU A 22 3.84 -0.64 -0.20
C LEU A 22 3.99 -0.35 -1.68
N ALA A 23 4.89 -1.05 -2.36
CA ALA A 23 5.07 -0.88 -3.80
C ALA A 23 3.83 -1.32 -4.56
N HIS A 24 3.20 -2.40 -4.13
CA HIS A 24 1.97 -2.87 -4.76
C HIS A 24 0.85 -1.86 -4.57
N LYS A 25 0.73 -1.32 -3.37
CA LYS A 25 -0.28 -0.29 -3.11
C LYS A 25 -0.05 0.93 -3.99
N TYR A 26 1.19 1.35 -4.12
CA TYR A 26 1.54 2.49 -4.97
C TYR A 26 1.07 2.26 -6.41
N ARG A 27 1.34 1.07 -6.95
CA ARG A 27 0.94 0.76 -8.32
C ARG A 27 -0.58 0.72 -8.46
N LEU A 28 -1.27 0.18 -7.46
CA LEU A 28 -2.73 0.12 -7.53
C LEU A 28 -3.36 1.50 -7.49
N ILE A 29 -2.82 2.40 -6.69
CA ILE A 29 -3.33 3.77 -6.63
C ILE A 29 -3.20 4.44 -7.99
N GLY A 30 -2.04 4.29 -8.63
CA GLY A 30 -1.84 4.85 -9.96
C GLY A 30 -2.79 4.27 -10.98
N TYR A 31 -2.98 2.95 -10.93
CA TYR A 31 -3.88 2.27 -11.84
C TYR A 31 -5.31 2.76 -11.66
N LEU A 32 -5.76 2.90 -10.41
CA LEU A 32 -7.11 3.37 -10.13
C LEU A 32 -7.30 4.81 -10.57
N ASP A 33 -6.30 5.66 -10.34
CA ASP A 33 -6.35 7.05 -10.80
C ASP A 33 -6.58 7.12 -12.31
N ASP A 34 -5.86 6.27 -13.05
CA ASP A 34 -6.01 6.25 -14.50
C ASP A 34 -7.38 5.74 -14.91
N MET A 35 -7.87 4.72 -14.23
CA MET A 35 -9.13 4.11 -14.60
C MET A 35 -10.32 5.03 -14.40
N VAL A 36 -10.28 5.85 -13.33
CA VAL A 36 -11.42 6.72 -13.05
C VAL A 36 -11.47 7.92 -14.00
N LYS A 37 -10.38 8.17 -14.72
CA LYS A 37 -10.35 9.30 -15.66
C LYS A 37 -11.03 8.98 -16.98
N GLY A 38 -11.23 7.72 -17.27
CA GLY A 38 -11.77 7.32 -18.55
C GLY A 38 -13.28 7.11 -18.48
N GLU A 39 -13.80 6.61 -19.59
CA GLU A 39 -15.22 6.33 -19.70
C GLU A 39 -15.61 5.18 -18.78
N MET A 40 -16.73 5.32 -18.07
CA MET A 40 -17.19 4.30 -17.13
C MET A 40 -18.05 3.27 -17.83
N THR A 41 -17.44 2.22 -18.32
CA THR A 41 -18.18 1.07 -18.85
C THR A 41 -18.39 0.06 -17.73
N PRO A 42 -19.34 -0.89 -17.92
CA PRO A 42 -19.52 -1.93 -16.90
C PRO A 42 -18.26 -2.73 -16.62
N LEU A 43 -17.47 -3.03 -17.64
CA LEU A 43 -16.21 -3.75 -17.45
C LEU A 43 -15.23 -2.93 -16.64
N ARG A 44 -15.16 -1.63 -16.93
CA ARG A 44 -14.25 -0.75 -16.20
C ARG A 44 -14.65 -0.65 -14.73
N ILE A 45 -15.96 -0.53 -14.49
CA ILE A 45 -16.47 -0.45 -13.12
C ILE A 45 -16.10 -1.72 -12.36
N LYS A 46 -16.27 -2.88 -12.99
CA LYS A 46 -15.92 -4.13 -12.34
C LYS A 46 -14.43 -4.18 -12.03
N SER A 47 -13.59 -3.75 -12.97
CA SER A 47 -12.15 -3.73 -12.74
C SER A 47 -11.77 -2.82 -11.59
N ILE A 48 -12.42 -1.65 -11.51
CA ILE A 48 -12.16 -0.73 -10.40
C ILE A 48 -12.52 -1.35 -9.07
N LEU A 49 -13.67 -2.02 -9.01
CA LEU A 49 -14.10 -2.66 -7.76
C LEU A 49 -13.15 -3.77 -7.36
N ASP A 50 -12.69 -4.56 -8.34
CA ASP A 50 -11.72 -5.63 -8.05
C ASP A 50 -10.41 -5.05 -7.50
N ARG A 51 -9.93 -3.96 -8.10
CA ARG A 51 -8.70 -3.34 -7.62
C ARG A 51 -8.86 -2.71 -6.26
N LYS A 52 -10.04 -2.13 -5.99
CA LYS A 52 -10.30 -1.58 -4.66
C LYS A 52 -10.32 -2.66 -3.60
N SER A 53 -10.86 -3.82 -3.95
CA SER A 53 -10.84 -4.96 -3.03
C SER A 53 -9.41 -5.40 -2.73
N GLN A 54 -8.57 -5.48 -3.78
CA GLN A 54 -7.17 -5.81 -3.59
C GLN A 54 -6.48 -4.76 -2.71
N MET A 55 -6.80 -3.49 -2.93
CA MET A 55 -6.23 -2.41 -2.14
C MET A 55 -6.55 -2.59 -0.67
N ARG A 56 -7.79 -2.92 -0.36
CA ARG A 56 -8.21 -3.13 1.03
C ARG A 56 -7.43 -4.27 1.67
N ASP A 57 -7.26 -5.38 0.93
CA ASP A 57 -6.50 -6.51 1.46
C ASP A 57 -5.05 -6.11 1.75
N ILE A 58 -4.45 -5.36 0.82
CA ILE A 58 -3.08 -4.91 0.99
C ILE A 58 -2.96 -3.97 2.18
N GLU A 59 -3.89 -3.04 2.31
CA GLU A 59 -3.88 -2.10 3.43
C GLU A 59 -4.02 -2.82 4.75
N ASN A 60 -4.86 -3.85 4.81
CA ASN A 60 -4.99 -4.65 6.03
C ASN A 60 -3.68 -5.34 6.37
N LYS A 61 -3.00 -5.90 5.37
CA LYS A 61 -1.72 -6.55 5.61
C LYS A 61 -0.66 -5.56 6.07
N ILE A 62 -0.64 -4.39 5.45
CA ILE A 62 0.29 -3.33 5.85
C ILE A 62 0.04 -2.95 7.31
N TYR A 63 -1.22 -2.77 7.66
CA TYR A 63 -1.59 -2.41 9.02
C TYR A 63 -1.12 -3.46 10.02
N VAL A 64 -1.34 -4.73 9.72
CA VAL A 64 -0.94 -5.80 10.62
C VAL A 64 0.57 -5.83 10.79
N LEU A 65 1.31 -5.72 9.70
CA LEU A 65 2.77 -5.73 9.79
C LEU A 65 3.28 -4.53 10.58
N ASP A 66 2.68 -3.37 10.35
CA ASP A 66 3.09 -2.16 11.07
C ASP A 66 2.81 -2.28 12.56
N LYS A 67 1.71 -2.93 12.93
CA LYS A 67 1.34 -3.08 14.33
C LYS A 67 2.18 -4.12 15.06
N LEU A 68 2.51 -5.21 14.38
CA LEU A 68 3.15 -6.33 15.05
C LEU A 68 4.66 -6.35 14.94
N PHE A 69 5.23 -5.62 14.00
CA PHE A 69 6.65 -5.65 13.73
C PHE A 69 7.21 -4.25 13.65
N ASP A 70 8.54 -4.17 13.78
CA ASP A 70 9.24 -2.88 13.74
C ASP A 70 9.69 -2.61 12.31
N VAL A 71 8.72 -2.30 11.44
CA VAL A 71 9.00 -2.01 10.04
C VAL A 71 8.98 -0.52 9.80
N THR A 72 9.67 -0.09 8.74
CA THR A 72 9.81 1.33 8.42
C THR A 72 9.44 1.55 6.97
N ALA A 73 8.59 2.55 6.71
CA ALA A 73 8.23 2.93 5.36
C ALA A 73 9.38 3.71 4.74
N PRO A 74 9.70 3.43 3.46
CA PRO A 74 10.75 4.20 2.78
C PRO A 74 10.32 5.62 2.50
N ASP A 75 11.30 6.50 2.32
CA ASP A 75 11.02 7.91 2.13
C ASP A 75 10.13 8.17 0.92
N TRP A 76 10.37 7.42 -0.18
CA TRP A 76 9.58 7.64 -1.39
C TRP A 76 8.10 7.38 -1.15
N TYR A 77 7.80 6.40 -0.29
CA TYR A 77 6.41 6.06 0.01
C TYR A 77 5.78 7.14 0.90
N ILE A 78 6.53 7.62 1.88
CA ILE A 78 6.04 8.67 2.77
C ILE A 78 5.70 9.91 1.96
N GLU A 79 6.59 10.32 1.06
CA GLU A 79 6.33 11.47 0.20
C GLU A 79 5.13 11.25 -0.69
N PHE A 80 5.03 10.05 -1.25
CA PHE A 80 3.90 9.72 -2.12
C PHE A 80 2.58 9.81 -1.37
N ILE A 81 2.53 9.24 -0.18
CA ILE A 81 1.29 9.22 0.61
C ILE A 81 0.89 10.63 1.03
N GLU A 82 1.86 11.46 1.40
CA GLU A 82 1.55 12.83 1.77
C GLU A 82 0.90 13.59 0.61
N LYS A 83 1.46 13.42 -0.59
CA LYS A 83 0.88 14.06 -1.77
C LYS A 83 -0.49 13.49 -2.11
N TYR A 84 -0.64 12.19 -1.95
CA TYR A 84 -1.91 11.54 -2.24
C TYR A 84 -3.00 12.02 -1.29
N GLU A 85 -2.69 12.15 -0.01
CA GLU A 85 -3.66 12.63 0.97
C GLU A 85 -4.04 14.07 0.70
N GLN A 86 -3.10 14.90 0.26
CA GLN A 86 -3.41 16.27 -0.10
C GLN A 86 -4.38 16.32 -1.27
N ARG A 87 -4.17 15.48 -2.28
CA ARG A 87 -5.08 15.43 -3.42
C ARG A 87 -6.46 14.94 -3.02
N LYS A 88 -6.48 13.98 -2.11
CA LYS A 88 -7.74 13.42 -1.62
C LYS A 88 -8.60 14.49 -0.95
N ASP A 89 -7.95 15.37 -0.22
CA ASP A 89 -8.67 16.42 0.49
C ASP A 89 -9.34 17.42 -0.44
N LYS A 90 -8.91 17.46 -1.69
CA LYS A 90 -9.47 18.38 -2.65
C LYS A 90 -10.72 17.82 -3.35
N TYR A 91 -10.99 16.58 -3.17
CA TYR A 91 -12.15 15.95 -3.76
C TYR A 91 -13.22 15.76 -2.69
#